data_d04611ac955bfc5bc2430978b08cd8f4
#
_entry.id   d04611ac955bfc5bc2430978b08cd8f4
#
_cell.length_a   1.000
_cell.length_b   1.000
_cell.length_c   1.000
_cell.angle_alpha   90.00
_cell.angle_beta   90.00
_cell.angle_gamma   90.00
#
_symmetry.space_group_name_H-M   'P 1'
#
loop_
_entity.id
_entity.type
_entity.pdbx_description
1 polymer ?
#
loop_
_entity_poly.entity_id
_entity_poly.type
_entity_poly.pdbx_seq_one_letter_code
_entity_poly.pdbx_strand_id
1 'polypeptide(L)'
;MSIIYGHRGASAHAPENTLEAFALSMEMGADGFELDVHMSKDGELVVIHDETVDRTTDGTGFVRNLTLQQLKELDASASMEGFRNCRIPTLREVFTLVQDTDHIVNVEIKTDECDYPGIEEKCLALAKEMGVEDKVIYSSFNHHTLIKMRQLKPDVKLGMLFGDIMVKPWEYAKQLDVEYLHPMKMNIYVPDFAKDATAARYGINMWTINDKETISYCLEQNVGIITNYPDVAVALRAEKAK
;
A
#
# COMPACT_ATOMS: atom_id res chain seq x y z
N MET A 1 -3.77 15.33 -11.34
CA MET A 1 -2.57 15.58 -10.50
C MET A 1 -2.13 14.25 -9.92
N SER A 2 -0.82 13.93 -9.96
CA SER A 2 -0.29 12.67 -9.42
C SER A 2 -0.58 12.55 -7.92
N ILE A 3 -1.09 11.41 -7.50
CA ILE A 3 -1.31 11.08 -6.08
C ILE A 3 0.02 10.58 -5.51
N ILE A 4 0.38 11.01 -4.31
CA ILE A 4 1.61 10.60 -3.61
C ILE A 4 1.23 9.76 -2.40
N TYR A 5 1.71 8.52 -2.37
CA TYR A 5 1.56 7.59 -1.25
C TYR A 5 2.91 7.35 -0.58
N GLY A 6 2.95 7.42 0.75
CA GLY A 6 4.08 6.89 1.52
C GLY A 6 4.07 5.37 1.47
N HIS A 7 5.11 4.74 0.91
CA HIS A 7 5.30 3.29 0.85
C HIS A 7 5.57 2.73 2.24
N ARG A 8 4.63 1.98 2.79
CA ARG A 8 4.61 1.55 4.20
C ARG A 8 4.70 2.74 5.16
N GLY A 9 4.08 3.87 4.78
CA GLY A 9 4.25 5.17 5.41
C GLY A 9 5.48 5.93 4.91
N ALA A 10 6.00 6.86 5.70
CA ALA A 10 7.26 7.58 5.42
C ALA A 10 8.48 6.70 5.80
N SER A 11 8.62 5.53 5.18
CA SER A 11 9.52 4.45 5.61
C SER A 11 11.02 4.76 5.51
N ALA A 12 11.41 5.83 4.82
CA ALA A 12 12.78 6.34 4.88
C ALA A 12 13.08 7.14 6.17
N HIS A 13 12.05 7.55 6.91
CA HIS A 13 12.15 8.48 8.05
C HIS A 13 11.58 7.88 9.35
N ALA A 14 10.73 6.85 9.26
CA ALA A 14 10.14 6.15 10.40
C ALA A 14 10.04 4.64 10.11
N PRO A 15 9.93 3.77 11.12
CA PRO A 15 9.83 2.32 10.92
C PRO A 15 8.63 1.96 10.04
N GLU A 16 8.90 1.20 8.97
CA GLU A 16 7.88 0.81 8.00
C GLU A 16 6.68 0.12 8.64
N ASN A 17 5.48 0.33 8.07
CA ASN A 17 4.24 -0.30 8.52
C ASN A 17 3.89 -0.04 10.00
N THR A 18 4.28 1.11 10.55
CA THR A 18 3.92 1.55 11.90
C THR A 18 3.01 2.77 11.86
N LEU A 19 2.27 3.02 12.96
CA LEU A 19 1.41 4.22 13.06
C LEU A 19 2.23 5.50 12.96
N GLU A 20 3.46 5.47 13.46
CA GLU A 20 4.43 6.58 13.38
C GLU A 20 4.78 6.91 11.93
N ALA A 21 5.05 5.88 11.10
CA ALA A 21 5.38 6.08 9.69
C ALA A 21 4.18 6.61 8.88
N PHE A 22 2.96 6.14 9.19
CA PHE A 22 1.75 6.62 8.52
C PHE A 22 1.42 8.05 8.91
N ALA A 23 1.45 8.38 10.20
CA ALA A 23 1.23 9.74 10.68
C ALA A 23 2.25 10.71 10.07
N LEU A 24 3.53 10.34 10.05
CA LEU A 24 4.58 11.15 9.45
C LEU A 24 4.38 11.37 7.95
N SER A 25 3.92 10.35 7.20
CA SER A 25 3.57 10.49 5.78
C SER A 25 2.47 11.54 5.55
N MET A 26 1.44 11.53 6.41
CA MET A 26 0.36 12.51 6.37
C MET A 26 0.87 13.92 6.71
N GLU A 27 1.71 14.06 7.74
CA GLU A 27 2.34 15.33 8.14
C GLU A 27 3.22 15.94 7.05
N MET A 28 3.91 15.10 6.28
CA MET A 28 4.70 15.49 5.11
C MET A 28 3.87 15.95 3.91
N GLY A 29 2.53 15.84 3.98
CA GLY A 29 1.61 16.27 2.94
C GLY A 29 1.43 15.29 1.79
N ALA A 30 1.71 14.00 2.01
CA ALA A 30 1.30 12.95 1.08
C ALA A 30 -0.23 12.88 1.00
N ASP A 31 -0.77 12.45 -0.14
CA ASP A 31 -2.22 12.29 -0.31
C ASP A 31 -2.75 11.02 0.37
N GLY A 32 -1.84 10.14 0.77
CA GLY A 32 -2.14 8.92 1.47
C GLY A 32 -0.89 8.09 1.74
N PHE A 33 -1.10 6.84 2.04
CA PHE A 33 -0.01 5.88 2.23
C PHE A 33 -0.45 4.48 1.77
N GLU A 34 0.53 3.67 1.54
CA GLU A 34 0.38 2.25 1.23
C GLU A 34 0.82 1.44 2.44
N LEU A 35 0.24 0.26 2.63
CA LEU A 35 0.53 -0.69 3.69
C LEU A 35 0.26 -2.13 3.27
N ASP A 36 0.84 -3.07 4.02
CA ASP A 36 0.72 -4.51 3.80
C ASP A 36 -0.11 -5.17 4.91
N VAL A 37 -1.10 -5.98 4.57
CA VAL A 37 -1.95 -6.65 5.54
C VAL A 37 -1.82 -8.16 5.49
N HIS A 38 -1.59 -8.74 6.67
CA HIS A 38 -1.62 -10.17 6.97
C HIS A 38 -2.72 -10.47 8.01
N MET A 39 -2.87 -11.74 8.37
CA MET A 39 -3.77 -12.16 9.44
C MET A 39 -3.00 -12.95 10.51
N SER A 40 -3.19 -12.58 11.78
CA SER A 40 -2.63 -13.28 12.93
C SER A 40 -3.25 -14.66 13.11
N LYS A 41 -2.66 -15.48 14.01
CA LYS A 41 -3.15 -16.81 14.36
C LYS A 41 -4.61 -16.83 14.86
N ASP A 42 -5.00 -15.81 15.59
CA ASP A 42 -6.36 -15.63 16.14
C ASP A 42 -7.28 -14.81 15.21
N GLY A 43 -6.80 -14.53 13.97
CA GLY A 43 -7.61 -14.01 12.89
C GLY A 43 -7.74 -12.49 12.86
N GLU A 44 -6.86 -11.74 13.51
CA GLU A 44 -6.84 -10.28 13.48
C GLU A 44 -6.05 -9.78 12.26
N LEU A 45 -6.52 -8.70 11.62
CA LEU A 45 -5.83 -8.04 10.53
C LEU A 45 -4.68 -7.19 11.07
N VAL A 46 -3.45 -7.55 10.73
CA VAL A 46 -2.21 -6.91 11.20
C VAL A 46 -1.41 -6.35 10.05
N VAL A 47 -0.69 -5.26 10.30
CA VAL A 47 0.00 -4.50 9.26
C VAL A 47 1.51 -4.72 9.39
N ILE A 48 2.06 -5.50 8.46
CA ILE A 48 3.48 -5.86 8.36
C ILE A 48 3.74 -6.37 6.95
N HIS A 49 4.94 -6.18 6.38
CA HIS A 49 5.22 -6.57 5.00
C HIS A 49 5.53 -8.06 4.85
N ASP A 50 6.50 -8.56 5.62
CA ASP A 50 7.00 -9.92 5.46
C ASP A 50 6.06 -10.93 6.14
N GLU A 51 6.09 -12.18 5.70
CA GLU A 51 5.36 -13.29 6.31
C GLU A 51 5.87 -13.61 7.73
N THR A 52 7.07 -13.13 8.05
CA THR A 52 7.71 -13.29 9.37
C THR A 52 7.98 -11.92 10.01
N VAL A 53 8.07 -11.92 11.34
CA VAL A 53 8.35 -10.70 12.11
C VAL A 53 9.84 -10.35 12.21
N ASP A 54 10.73 -11.19 11.67
CA ASP A 54 12.16 -11.22 11.96
C ASP A 54 12.91 -9.96 11.52
N ARG A 55 12.56 -9.37 10.37
CA ARG A 55 13.31 -8.23 9.80
C ARG A 55 13.00 -6.91 10.49
N THR A 56 11.75 -6.71 10.87
CA THR A 56 11.26 -5.39 11.33
C THR A 56 10.97 -5.33 12.82
N THR A 57 11.14 -6.45 13.54
CA THR A 57 10.91 -6.51 14.99
C THR A 57 12.07 -7.17 15.75
N ASP A 58 11.99 -7.15 17.06
CA ASP A 58 12.89 -7.87 17.97
C ASP A 58 12.48 -9.35 18.20
N GLY A 59 11.41 -9.82 17.53
CA GLY A 59 10.93 -11.19 17.60
C GLY A 59 11.33 -12.05 16.40
N THR A 60 10.85 -13.31 16.39
CA THR A 60 11.05 -14.26 15.29
C THR A 60 9.82 -15.11 15.03
N GLY A 61 9.61 -15.52 13.78
CA GLY A 61 8.59 -16.49 13.39
C GLY A 61 7.53 -15.91 12.47
N PHE A 62 6.65 -16.80 11.99
CA PHE A 62 5.61 -16.43 11.04
C PHE A 62 4.46 -15.68 11.72
N VAL A 63 4.01 -14.59 11.11
CA VAL A 63 2.86 -13.77 11.55
C VAL A 63 1.64 -14.64 11.80
N ARG A 64 1.30 -15.54 10.87
CA ARG A 64 0.15 -16.46 10.98
C ARG A 64 0.20 -17.44 12.15
N ASN A 65 1.36 -17.59 12.80
CA ASN A 65 1.54 -18.48 13.95
C ASN A 65 1.50 -17.76 15.30
N LEU A 66 1.50 -16.42 15.28
CA LEU A 66 1.48 -15.55 16.46
C LEU A 66 0.08 -14.95 16.66
N THR A 67 -0.39 -14.91 17.90
CA THR A 67 -1.62 -14.20 18.25
C THR A 67 -1.41 -12.69 18.21
N LEU A 68 -2.49 -11.90 18.09
CA LEU A 68 -2.40 -10.45 18.15
C LEU A 68 -1.66 -9.99 19.41
N GLN A 69 -1.93 -10.60 20.58
CA GLN A 69 -1.24 -10.25 21.80
C GLN A 69 0.28 -10.43 21.67
N GLN A 70 0.74 -11.56 21.13
CA GLN A 70 2.16 -11.83 20.91
C GLN A 70 2.79 -10.83 19.93
N LEU A 71 2.09 -10.50 18.83
CA LEU A 71 2.54 -9.50 17.85
C LEU A 71 2.64 -8.10 18.48
N LYS A 72 1.72 -7.72 19.36
CA LYS A 72 1.71 -6.42 20.06
C LYS A 72 2.80 -6.30 21.13
N GLU A 73 3.39 -7.39 21.59
CA GLU A 73 4.51 -7.38 22.54
C GLU A 73 5.86 -7.05 21.84
N LEU A 74 5.96 -7.27 20.52
CA LEU A 74 7.18 -7.03 19.74
C LEU A 74 7.45 -5.53 19.54
N ASP A 75 8.74 -5.17 19.55
CA ASP A 75 9.17 -3.82 19.15
C ASP A 75 9.41 -3.78 17.63
N ALA A 76 8.54 -3.08 16.93
CA ALA A 76 8.56 -2.91 15.47
C ALA A 76 9.36 -1.67 15.02
N SER A 77 10.28 -1.18 15.85
CA SER A 77 11.14 -0.04 15.49
C SER A 77 12.22 -0.35 14.43
N ALA A 78 12.38 -1.63 14.05
CA ALA A 78 13.38 -2.10 13.08
C ALA A 78 14.80 -1.61 13.40
N SER A 79 15.12 -1.40 14.69
CA SER A 79 16.36 -0.80 15.19
C SER A 79 16.67 0.60 14.60
N MET A 80 15.67 1.30 14.08
CA MET A 80 15.84 2.64 13.52
C MET A 80 16.14 3.65 14.61
N GLU A 81 17.19 4.46 14.41
CA GLU A 81 17.63 5.45 15.40
C GLU A 81 16.50 6.49 15.65
N GLY A 82 16.27 6.81 16.92
CA GLY A 82 15.21 7.74 17.34
C GLY A 82 13.85 7.09 17.61
N PHE A 83 13.66 5.83 17.23
CA PHE A 83 12.41 5.09 17.46
C PHE A 83 12.62 3.94 18.45
N ARG A 84 11.65 3.75 19.33
CA ARG A 84 11.61 2.64 20.29
C ARG A 84 10.17 2.32 20.65
N ASN A 85 9.92 1.05 20.92
CA ASN A 85 8.59 0.56 21.32
C ASN A 85 7.48 0.84 20.29
N CYS A 86 7.83 0.97 19.01
CA CYS A 86 6.84 0.93 17.95
C CYS A 86 6.16 -0.43 17.93
N ARG A 87 4.88 -0.48 17.54
CA ARG A 87 4.12 -1.73 17.56
C ARG A 87 3.64 -2.06 16.17
N ILE A 88 3.50 -3.36 15.87
CA ILE A 88 2.78 -3.83 14.69
C ILE A 88 1.33 -3.37 14.84
N PRO A 89 0.81 -2.49 13.95
CA PRO A 89 -0.56 -2.03 14.08
C PRO A 89 -1.55 -3.09 13.58
N THR A 90 -2.77 -3.02 14.07
CA THR A 90 -3.92 -3.62 13.40
C THR A 90 -4.39 -2.71 12.27
N LEU A 91 -5.06 -3.28 11.26
CA LEU A 91 -5.67 -2.47 10.20
C LEU A 91 -6.74 -1.50 10.77
N ARG A 92 -7.41 -1.87 11.87
CA ARG A 92 -8.35 -0.99 12.61
C ARG A 92 -7.66 0.25 13.16
N GLU A 93 -6.50 0.10 13.77
CA GLU A 93 -5.73 1.24 14.29
C GLU A 93 -5.30 2.18 13.16
N VAL A 94 -4.90 1.61 12.00
CA VAL A 94 -4.56 2.43 10.83
C VAL A 94 -5.79 3.15 10.26
N PHE A 95 -6.93 2.49 10.14
CA PHE A 95 -8.15 3.15 9.65
C PHE A 95 -8.62 4.26 10.59
N THR A 96 -8.35 4.16 11.89
CA THR A 96 -8.62 5.23 12.85
C THR A 96 -7.85 6.50 12.55
N LEU A 97 -6.61 6.42 12.02
CA LEU A 97 -5.82 7.60 11.63
C LEU A 97 -6.47 8.40 10.49
N VAL A 98 -7.18 7.72 9.58
CA VAL A 98 -7.70 8.34 8.36
C VAL A 98 -9.21 8.59 8.39
N GLN A 99 -9.91 8.12 9.42
CA GLN A 99 -11.38 8.17 9.50
C GLN A 99 -11.94 9.56 9.27
N ASP A 100 -11.35 10.59 9.89
CA ASP A 100 -11.79 11.98 9.83
C ASP A 100 -10.89 12.85 8.92
N THR A 101 -10.20 12.25 7.94
CA THR A 101 -9.30 12.94 7.01
C THR A 101 -9.65 12.62 5.56
N ASP A 102 -9.03 13.28 4.59
CA ASP A 102 -9.18 12.98 3.15
C ASP A 102 -8.09 12.03 2.60
N HIS A 103 -7.24 11.46 3.49
CA HIS A 103 -6.15 10.61 3.06
C HIS A 103 -6.65 9.26 2.51
N ILE A 104 -5.97 8.79 1.47
CA ILE A 104 -6.28 7.51 0.81
C ILE A 104 -5.33 6.43 1.36
N VAL A 105 -5.86 5.26 1.63
CA VAL A 105 -5.07 4.10 2.05
C VAL A 105 -5.05 3.07 0.93
N ASN A 106 -3.86 2.73 0.42
CA ASN A 106 -3.66 1.58 -0.43
C ASN A 106 -3.32 0.37 0.45
N VAL A 107 -4.21 -0.60 0.52
CA VAL A 107 -4.06 -1.81 1.33
C VAL A 107 -3.64 -2.96 0.43
N GLU A 108 -2.36 -3.36 0.50
CA GLU A 108 -1.91 -4.58 -0.14
C GLU A 108 -2.32 -5.80 0.68
N ILE A 109 -3.07 -6.72 0.09
CA ILE A 109 -3.44 -7.99 0.74
C ILE A 109 -2.40 -9.04 0.40
N LYS A 110 -1.67 -9.51 1.43
CA LYS A 110 -0.55 -10.43 1.32
C LYS A 110 -1.02 -11.88 1.30
N THR A 111 -1.45 -12.36 0.12
CA THR A 111 -1.94 -13.73 -0.10
C THR A 111 -1.17 -14.44 -1.21
N ASP A 112 -0.05 -13.91 -1.61
CA ASP A 112 0.83 -14.47 -2.63
C ASP A 112 1.71 -15.62 -2.11
N GLU A 113 2.18 -15.55 -0.86
CA GLU A 113 2.99 -16.61 -0.22
C GLU A 113 2.22 -17.36 0.88
N CYS A 114 1.29 -16.70 1.57
CA CYS A 114 0.49 -17.29 2.63
C CYS A 114 -1.00 -17.24 2.32
N ASP A 115 -1.68 -18.38 2.45
CA ASP A 115 -3.14 -18.44 2.41
C ASP A 115 -3.71 -17.97 3.75
N TYR A 116 -4.64 -17.01 3.68
CA TYR A 116 -5.40 -16.47 4.82
C TYR A 116 -6.91 -16.55 4.53
N PRO A 117 -7.56 -17.70 4.78
CA PRO A 117 -8.98 -17.85 4.49
C PRO A 117 -9.85 -16.78 5.15
N GLY A 118 -10.57 -16.01 4.34
CA GLY A 118 -11.48 -14.97 4.81
C GLY A 118 -10.86 -13.58 5.04
N ILE A 119 -9.59 -13.36 4.65
CA ILE A 119 -8.93 -12.05 4.82
C ILE A 119 -9.65 -10.96 4.01
N GLU A 120 -10.11 -11.25 2.80
CA GLU A 120 -10.79 -10.30 1.93
C GLU A 120 -12.13 -9.85 2.54
N GLU A 121 -12.92 -10.81 3.05
CA GLU A 121 -14.19 -10.54 3.73
C GLU A 121 -13.97 -9.67 4.97
N LYS A 122 -12.93 -9.96 5.75
CA LYS A 122 -12.58 -9.19 6.96
C LYS A 122 -12.15 -7.77 6.63
N CYS A 123 -11.30 -7.58 5.60
CA CYS A 123 -10.86 -6.26 5.15
C CYS A 123 -12.06 -5.40 4.71
N LEU A 124 -12.96 -5.94 3.89
CA LEU A 124 -14.15 -5.24 3.43
C LEU A 124 -15.12 -4.93 4.58
N ALA A 125 -15.34 -5.89 5.49
CA ALA A 125 -16.21 -5.70 6.64
C ALA A 125 -15.68 -4.60 7.59
N LEU A 126 -14.37 -4.58 7.84
CA LEU A 126 -13.74 -3.58 8.69
C LEU A 126 -13.83 -2.17 8.08
N ALA A 127 -13.54 -2.02 6.78
CA ALA A 127 -13.66 -0.72 6.11
C ALA A 127 -15.09 -0.17 6.16
N LYS A 128 -16.08 -1.06 5.97
CA LYS A 128 -17.50 -0.71 6.09
C LYS A 128 -17.88 -0.32 7.52
N GLU A 129 -17.47 -1.11 8.50
CA GLU A 129 -17.73 -0.83 9.93
C GLU A 129 -17.21 0.56 10.33
N MET A 130 -16.02 0.93 9.83
CA MET A 130 -15.37 2.19 10.16
C MET A 130 -15.75 3.35 9.25
N GLY A 131 -16.55 3.12 8.20
CA GLY A 131 -17.01 4.16 7.26
C GLY A 131 -15.88 4.74 6.39
N VAL A 132 -14.86 3.95 6.06
CA VAL A 132 -13.69 4.39 5.27
C VAL A 132 -13.63 3.76 3.88
N GLU A 133 -14.68 3.07 3.43
CA GLU A 133 -14.70 2.32 2.16
C GLU A 133 -14.25 3.17 0.96
N ASP A 134 -14.69 4.42 0.90
CA ASP A 134 -14.38 5.33 -0.21
C ASP A 134 -12.91 5.80 -0.25
N LYS A 135 -12.20 5.62 0.87
CA LYS A 135 -10.79 6.02 1.05
C LYS A 135 -9.82 4.88 0.78
N VAL A 136 -10.30 3.65 0.59
CA VAL A 136 -9.45 2.47 0.47
C VAL A 136 -9.37 1.99 -0.97
N ILE A 137 -8.14 1.75 -1.43
CA ILE A 137 -7.83 0.96 -2.63
C ILE A 137 -7.19 -0.33 -2.13
N TYR A 138 -7.70 -1.48 -2.55
CA TYR A 138 -7.07 -2.76 -2.24
C TYR A 138 -6.20 -3.21 -3.41
N SER A 139 -5.01 -3.70 -3.11
CA SER A 139 -4.09 -4.23 -4.11
C SER A 139 -3.54 -5.59 -3.69
N SER A 140 -3.08 -6.37 -4.64
CA SER A 140 -2.43 -7.66 -4.38
C SER A 140 -1.62 -8.12 -5.59
N PHE A 141 -0.53 -8.86 -5.33
CA PHE A 141 0.16 -9.70 -6.32
C PHE A 141 -0.60 -10.99 -6.63
N ASN A 142 -1.41 -11.47 -5.68
CA ASN A 142 -2.34 -12.57 -5.93
C ASN A 142 -3.61 -12.05 -6.60
N HIS A 143 -3.64 -12.12 -7.93
CA HIS A 143 -4.78 -11.59 -8.69
C HIS A 143 -6.09 -12.37 -8.46
N HIS A 144 -6.05 -13.60 -7.92
CA HIS A 144 -7.26 -14.29 -7.46
C HIS A 144 -7.93 -13.59 -6.29
N THR A 145 -7.15 -12.96 -5.42
CA THR A 145 -7.66 -12.10 -4.33
C THR A 145 -8.46 -10.93 -4.90
N LEU A 146 -7.98 -10.26 -5.95
CA LEU A 146 -8.70 -9.16 -6.60
C LEU A 146 -10.03 -9.62 -7.22
N ILE A 147 -10.03 -10.77 -7.90
CA ILE A 147 -11.25 -11.38 -8.44
C ILE A 147 -12.26 -11.67 -7.32
N LYS A 148 -11.80 -12.27 -6.22
CA LYS A 148 -12.65 -12.57 -5.06
C LYS A 148 -13.21 -11.29 -4.44
N MET A 149 -12.40 -10.25 -4.26
CA MET A 149 -12.85 -8.96 -3.72
C MET A 149 -13.92 -8.31 -4.61
N ARG A 150 -13.74 -8.34 -5.94
CA ARG A 150 -14.74 -7.83 -6.88
C ARG A 150 -16.06 -8.60 -6.79
N GLN A 151 -16.02 -9.92 -6.60
CA GLN A 151 -17.21 -10.74 -6.39
C GLN A 151 -17.93 -10.40 -5.08
N LEU A 152 -17.18 -10.13 -4.00
CA LEU A 152 -17.72 -9.78 -2.69
C LEU A 152 -18.30 -8.36 -2.65
N LYS A 153 -17.66 -7.39 -3.33
CA LYS A 153 -18.07 -5.99 -3.39
C LYS A 153 -17.84 -5.44 -4.81
N PRO A 154 -18.90 -5.35 -5.64
CA PRO A 154 -18.78 -4.97 -7.05
C PRO A 154 -18.22 -3.56 -7.32
N ASP A 155 -18.29 -2.66 -6.36
CA ASP A 155 -17.83 -1.26 -6.45
C ASP A 155 -16.53 -0.98 -5.68
N VAL A 156 -15.84 -2.03 -5.19
CA VAL A 156 -14.55 -1.89 -4.51
C VAL A 156 -13.46 -1.37 -5.46
N LYS A 157 -12.62 -0.45 -5.00
CA LYS A 157 -11.47 0.04 -5.78
C LYS A 157 -10.32 -0.96 -5.70
N LEU A 158 -9.84 -1.44 -6.84
CA LEU A 158 -8.81 -2.48 -6.92
C LEU A 158 -7.61 -2.05 -7.74
N GLY A 159 -6.41 -2.42 -7.30
CA GLY A 159 -5.14 -2.20 -7.97
C GLY A 159 -4.41 -3.51 -8.25
N MET A 160 -4.06 -3.74 -9.51
CA MET A 160 -3.29 -4.91 -9.94
C MET A 160 -1.80 -4.67 -9.72
N LEU A 161 -1.19 -5.33 -8.72
CA LEU A 161 0.25 -5.33 -8.52
C LEU A 161 0.95 -6.29 -9.49
N PHE A 162 2.08 -5.85 -10.06
CA PHE A 162 2.94 -6.71 -10.87
C PHE A 162 4.39 -6.21 -10.89
N GLY A 163 5.33 -7.16 -10.82
CA GLY A 163 6.78 -6.92 -10.86
C GLY A 163 7.40 -7.00 -12.24
N ASP A 164 6.76 -7.69 -13.17
CA ASP A 164 7.28 -7.92 -14.53
C ASP A 164 7.05 -6.71 -15.45
N ILE A 165 7.86 -6.63 -16.53
CA ILE A 165 7.59 -5.73 -17.65
C ILE A 165 6.60 -6.43 -18.58
N MET A 166 5.32 -6.12 -18.40
CA MET A 166 4.23 -6.74 -19.14
C MET A 166 3.93 -6.00 -20.45
N VAL A 167 3.64 -6.75 -21.51
CA VAL A 167 3.12 -6.20 -22.76
C VAL A 167 1.63 -5.94 -22.60
N LYS A 168 1.21 -4.67 -22.71
CA LYS A 168 -0.20 -4.24 -22.60
C LYS A 168 -0.90 -4.78 -21.35
N PRO A 169 -0.41 -4.49 -20.13
CA PRO A 169 -1.00 -5.04 -18.90
C PRO A 169 -2.48 -4.67 -18.74
N TRP A 170 -2.97 -3.60 -19.36
CA TRP A 170 -4.38 -3.20 -19.37
C TRP A 170 -5.30 -4.22 -20.05
N GLU A 171 -4.81 -5.01 -21.01
CA GLU A 171 -5.62 -6.09 -21.62
C GLU A 171 -5.87 -7.24 -20.62
N TYR A 172 -4.89 -7.52 -19.76
CA TYR A 172 -5.05 -8.48 -18.68
C TYR A 172 -5.87 -7.90 -17.52
N ALA A 173 -5.60 -6.67 -17.11
CA ALA A 173 -6.32 -5.96 -16.06
C ALA A 173 -7.84 -5.88 -16.33
N LYS A 174 -8.24 -5.80 -17.60
CA LYS A 174 -9.65 -5.85 -18.02
C LYS A 174 -10.34 -7.15 -17.61
N GLN A 175 -9.61 -8.27 -17.57
CA GLN A 175 -10.18 -9.56 -17.15
C GLN A 175 -10.35 -9.64 -15.63
N LEU A 176 -9.59 -8.83 -14.87
CA LEU A 176 -9.66 -8.73 -13.42
C LEU A 176 -10.72 -7.72 -12.95
N ASP A 177 -11.21 -6.87 -13.85
CA ASP A 177 -12.15 -5.77 -13.56
C ASP A 177 -11.61 -4.85 -12.45
N VAL A 178 -10.39 -4.33 -12.65
CA VAL A 178 -9.71 -3.42 -11.71
C VAL A 178 -9.61 -2.00 -12.27
N GLU A 179 -9.50 -0.99 -11.40
CA GLU A 179 -9.40 0.42 -11.78
C GLU A 179 -7.96 0.90 -11.93
N TYR A 180 -7.00 0.25 -11.23
CA TYR A 180 -5.63 0.71 -11.14
C TYR A 180 -4.63 -0.36 -11.57
N LEU A 181 -3.57 0.09 -12.23
CA LEU A 181 -2.34 -0.68 -12.44
C LEU A 181 -1.31 -0.22 -11.40
N HIS A 182 -0.74 -1.17 -10.68
CA HIS A 182 0.34 -0.93 -9.71
C HIS A 182 1.64 -1.59 -10.18
N PRO A 183 2.30 -1.02 -11.22
CA PRO A 183 3.51 -1.58 -11.80
C PRO A 183 4.74 -1.29 -10.95
N MET A 184 5.69 -2.24 -10.94
CA MET A 184 7.06 -1.96 -10.51
C MET A 184 7.70 -0.87 -11.39
N LYS A 185 8.58 -0.05 -10.81
CA LYS A 185 9.24 1.11 -11.44
C LYS A 185 9.87 0.85 -12.81
N MET A 186 10.33 -0.38 -13.10
CA MET A 186 10.96 -0.70 -14.38
C MET A 186 10.00 -0.54 -15.58
N ASN A 187 8.69 -0.56 -15.36
CA ASN A 187 7.71 -0.29 -16.41
C ASN A 187 7.74 1.16 -16.93
N ILE A 188 8.40 2.09 -16.20
CA ILE A 188 8.59 3.47 -16.64
C ILE A 188 9.42 3.57 -17.94
N TYR A 189 10.30 2.59 -18.19
CA TYR A 189 11.15 2.52 -19.38
C TYR A 189 10.44 1.92 -20.60
N VAL A 190 9.20 1.43 -20.45
CA VAL A 190 8.40 0.98 -21.58
C VAL A 190 7.87 2.22 -22.32
N PRO A 191 8.20 2.40 -23.60
CA PRO A 191 7.74 3.55 -24.37
C PRO A 191 6.21 3.70 -24.30
N ASP A 192 5.75 4.93 -24.09
CA ASP A 192 4.33 5.31 -24.03
C ASP A 192 3.47 4.57 -22.96
N PHE A 193 4.09 3.84 -22.02
CA PHE A 193 3.36 3.05 -21.02
C PHE A 193 2.27 3.86 -20.28
N ALA A 194 2.64 5.00 -19.70
CA ALA A 194 1.71 5.84 -18.94
C ALA A 194 0.57 6.39 -19.84
N LYS A 195 0.90 6.81 -21.04
CA LYS A 195 -0.03 7.32 -22.06
C LYS A 195 -1.03 6.25 -22.48
N ASP A 196 -0.56 5.05 -22.80
CA ASP A 196 -1.39 3.97 -23.32
C ASP A 196 -2.29 3.39 -22.21
N ALA A 197 -1.78 3.22 -20.97
CA ALA A 197 -2.57 2.81 -19.84
C ALA A 197 -3.67 3.84 -19.49
N THR A 198 -3.34 5.15 -19.54
CA THR A 198 -4.32 6.23 -19.34
C THR A 198 -5.37 6.25 -20.46
N ALA A 199 -4.97 6.04 -21.70
CA ALA A 199 -5.89 5.93 -22.83
C ALA A 199 -6.83 4.72 -22.70
N ALA A 200 -6.36 3.65 -22.06
CA ALA A 200 -7.16 2.49 -21.69
C ALA A 200 -8.01 2.70 -20.42
N ARG A 201 -7.98 3.91 -19.82
CA ARG A 201 -8.74 4.36 -18.64
C ARG A 201 -8.34 3.73 -17.31
N TYR A 202 -7.07 3.33 -17.16
CA TYR A 202 -6.53 2.88 -15.90
C TYR A 202 -5.82 4.01 -15.17
N GLY A 203 -6.03 4.12 -13.85
CA GLY A 203 -5.12 4.83 -12.97
C GLY A 203 -3.81 4.05 -12.82
N ILE A 204 -2.71 4.74 -12.58
CA ILE A 204 -1.40 4.11 -12.40
C ILE A 204 -0.84 4.57 -11.06
N ASN A 205 -0.43 3.64 -10.20
CA ASN A 205 0.30 3.90 -8.96
C ASN A 205 1.60 3.08 -9.00
N MET A 206 2.70 3.73 -9.32
CA MET A 206 3.98 3.06 -9.57
C MET A 206 4.82 2.95 -8.29
N TRP A 207 5.43 1.80 -8.06
CA TRP A 207 6.22 1.46 -6.86
C TRP A 207 7.59 0.85 -7.23
N THR A 208 8.65 0.93 -6.42
CA THR A 208 8.84 1.96 -5.38
C THR A 208 9.69 3.05 -6.00
N ILE A 209 9.22 4.27 -5.99
CA ILE A 209 9.82 5.41 -6.68
C ILE A 209 10.53 6.30 -5.65
N ASN A 210 11.86 6.21 -5.56
CA ASN A 210 12.63 6.86 -4.50
C ASN A 210 13.62 7.92 -4.97
N ASP A 211 13.92 7.99 -6.26
CA ASP A 211 14.86 8.97 -6.82
C ASP A 211 14.12 10.15 -7.47
N LYS A 212 14.73 11.35 -7.39
CA LYS A 212 14.11 12.60 -7.85
C LYS A 212 13.81 12.62 -9.35
N GLU A 213 14.61 11.96 -10.16
CA GLU A 213 14.44 11.92 -11.63
C GLU A 213 13.17 11.14 -11.96
N THR A 214 13.01 9.95 -11.40
CA THR A 214 11.82 9.12 -11.59
C THR A 214 10.57 9.73 -10.98
N ILE A 215 10.66 10.37 -9.79
CA ILE A 215 9.56 11.15 -9.22
C ILE A 215 9.12 12.25 -10.19
N SER A 216 10.06 13.03 -10.72
CA SER A 216 9.77 14.12 -11.64
C SER A 216 9.07 13.63 -12.92
N TYR A 217 9.54 12.52 -13.47
CA TYR A 217 8.91 11.88 -14.63
C TYR A 217 7.46 11.43 -14.30
N CYS A 218 7.23 10.76 -13.18
CA CYS A 218 5.88 10.34 -12.78
C CYS A 218 4.93 11.55 -12.64
N LEU A 219 5.41 12.65 -12.05
CA LEU A 219 4.65 13.89 -11.96
C LEU A 219 4.29 14.47 -13.33
N GLU A 220 5.22 14.42 -14.32
CA GLU A 220 4.99 14.87 -15.70
C GLU A 220 3.96 14.03 -16.45
N GLN A 221 3.99 12.73 -16.21
CA GLN A 221 3.06 11.78 -16.83
C GLN A 221 1.73 11.63 -16.09
N ASN A 222 1.53 12.37 -15.00
CA ASN A 222 0.36 12.26 -14.11
C ASN A 222 0.16 10.83 -13.57
N VAL A 223 1.27 10.15 -13.26
CA VAL A 223 1.31 8.82 -12.64
C VAL A 223 1.35 8.96 -11.12
N GLY A 224 0.57 8.16 -10.40
CA GLY A 224 0.62 8.05 -8.94
C GLY A 224 1.95 7.44 -8.47
N ILE A 225 2.45 7.90 -7.35
CA ILE A 225 3.78 7.60 -6.82
C ILE A 225 3.66 6.92 -5.46
N ILE A 226 4.19 5.71 -5.34
CA ILE A 226 4.37 5.03 -4.06
C ILE A 226 5.86 5.10 -3.73
N THR A 227 6.23 5.82 -2.64
CA THR A 227 7.62 6.18 -2.31
C THR A 227 7.93 6.10 -0.83
N ASN A 228 9.20 5.76 -0.50
CA ASN A 228 9.69 5.83 0.88
C ASN A 228 9.96 7.28 1.34
N TYR A 229 10.02 8.24 0.39
CA TYR A 229 10.37 9.64 0.60
C TYR A 229 9.21 10.56 0.19
N PRO A 230 8.06 10.53 0.90
CA PRO A 230 6.90 11.35 0.54
C PRO A 230 7.20 12.85 0.58
N ASP A 231 8.06 13.32 1.48
CA ASP A 231 8.54 14.69 1.58
C ASP A 231 9.19 15.19 0.28
N VAL A 232 10.06 14.36 -0.32
CA VAL A 232 10.73 14.68 -1.59
C VAL A 232 9.71 14.77 -2.73
N ALA A 233 8.77 13.82 -2.81
CA ALA A 233 7.76 13.81 -3.86
C ALA A 233 6.80 15.01 -3.75
N VAL A 234 6.36 15.35 -2.54
CA VAL A 234 5.51 16.52 -2.27
C VAL A 234 6.22 17.83 -2.61
N ALA A 235 7.50 17.96 -2.23
CA ALA A 235 8.28 19.16 -2.56
C ALA A 235 8.41 19.34 -4.08
N LEU A 236 8.76 18.29 -4.83
CA LEU A 236 8.87 18.35 -6.29
C LEU A 236 7.51 18.63 -6.97
N ARG A 237 6.41 18.10 -6.45
CA ARG A 237 5.06 18.41 -6.94
C ARG A 237 4.72 19.90 -6.75
N ALA A 238 5.08 20.48 -5.59
CA ALA A 238 4.83 21.87 -5.31
C ALA A 238 5.69 22.84 -6.16
N GLU A 239 6.91 22.45 -6.51
CA GLU A 239 7.78 23.21 -7.42
C GLU A 239 7.20 23.28 -8.84
N LYS A 240 6.61 22.18 -9.33
CA LYS A 240 5.97 22.13 -10.66
C LYS A 240 4.63 22.88 -10.76
N ALA A 241 3.98 23.16 -9.64
CA ALA A 241 2.72 23.91 -9.61
C ALA A 241 2.90 25.42 -9.66
N LYS A 242 4.14 25.92 -9.57
CA LYS A 242 4.52 27.34 -9.67
C LYS A 242 4.83 27.75 -11.09
#